data_a044dd70527f81f98df6d4b8fd471861
#
_entry.id   a044dd70527f81f98df6d4b8fd471861
#
_cell.length_a   1.000
_cell.length_b   1.000
_cell.length_c   1.000
_cell.angle_alpha   90.00
_cell.angle_beta   90.00
_cell.angle_gamma   90.00
#
_symmetry.space_group_name_H-M   'P 1'
#
loop_
_entity.id
_entity.type
_entity.pdbx_description
1 polymer ?
#
loop_
_entity_poly.entity_id
_entity_poly.type
_entity_poly.pdbx_seq_one_letter_code
_entity_poly.pdbx_strand_id
1 'polypeptide(L)'
;GRSVIGGIEPGLDDIVNEANTAGLLSATHHYSDVADADLILVSVQTDKDGFGPDYGPLFESLDGLAEALVKRPAGNIPVIVFESTLAPSSMTTVVRERFARHGLVEGRDVLLGNSPNRVMPGRLVERVAASDKLVAGLHPLTPILIDRIYRHIVTGGKLHKTNSLTAEFVKTLENAYRDVRIAFAAELVRYCDANDIDFYALRDTVNTRLAQADGAS
;
A
#
# COMPACT_ATOMS: atom_id res chain seq x y z
N GLY A 1 -15.48 -19.24 7.45
CA GLY A 1 -14.17 -18.69 7.75
C GLY A 1 -14.28 -17.39 8.55
N ARG A 2 -13.26 -17.06 9.28
CA ARG A 2 -13.13 -15.73 9.93
C ARG A 2 -11.91 -15.04 9.39
N SER A 3 -11.97 -13.73 9.28
CA SER A 3 -10.80 -12.90 9.04
C SER A 3 -9.74 -13.17 10.12
N VAL A 4 -8.48 -13.30 9.71
CA VAL A 4 -7.34 -13.46 10.63
C VAL A 4 -6.83 -12.13 11.17
N ILE A 5 -7.45 -11.02 10.76
CA ILE A 5 -7.09 -9.67 11.23
C ILE A 5 -7.51 -9.53 12.69
N GLY A 6 -6.53 -9.26 13.55
CA GLY A 6 -6.79 -8.96 14.96
C GLY A 6 -7.47 -7.60 15.10
N GLY A 7 -8.74 -7.57 15.44
CA GLY A 7 -9.53 -6.36 15.60
C GLY A 7 -10.92 -6.47 14.99
N ILE A 8 -11.74 -5.43 15.18
CA ILE A 8 -13.09 -5.39 14.62
C ILE A 8 -13.03 -4.61 13.31
N GLU A 9 -13.22 -5.32 12.18
CA GLU A 9 -13.33 -4.73 10.84
C GLU A 9 -14.75 -4.98 10.32
N PRO A 10 -15.69 -4.02 10.46
CA PRO A 10 -17.08 -4.21 10.07
C PRO A 10 -17.24 -4.63 8.60
N GLY A 11 -18.01 -5.70 8.39
CA GLY A 11 -18.33 -6.25 7.07
C GLY A 11 -17.25 -7.15 6.45
N LEU A 12 -16.03 -7.22 7.01
CA LEU A 12 -14.96 -8.04 6.42
C LEU A 12 -15.25 -9.54 6.56
N ASP A 13 -15.69 -9.99 7.72
CA ASP A 13 -16.02 -11.40 7.94
C ASP A 13 -17.16 -11.87 7.04
N ASP A 14 -18.14 -11.00 6.78
CA ASP A 14 -19.28 -11.31 5.88
C ASP A 14 -18.77 -11.51 4.45
N ILE A 15 -17.95 -10.59 3.94
CA ILE A 15 -17.33 -10.70 2.60
C ILE A 15 -16.50 -11.99 2.47
N VAL A 16 -15.68 -12.31 3.48
CA VAL A 16 -14.85 -13.51 3.48
C VAL A 16 -15.73 -14.77 3.48
N ASN A 17 -16.80 -14.80 4.28
CA ASN A 17 -17.70 -15.93 4.36
C ASN A 17 -18.48 -16.13 3.06
N GLU A 18 -19.00 -15.05 2.45
CA GLU A 18 -19.71 -15.09 1.18
C GLU A 18 -18.78 -15.60 0.05
N ALA A 19 -17.59 -15.06 -0.07
CA ALA A 19 -16.63 -15.47 -1.07
C ALA A 19 -16.18 -16.93 -0.92
N ASN A 20 -15.96 -17.38 0.32
CA ASN A 20 -15.61 -18.78 0.61
C ASN A 20 -16.76 -19.73 0.32
N THR A 21 -18.00 -19.38 0.70
CA THR A 21 -19.18 -20.19 0.45
C THR A 21 -19.48 -20.33 -1.06
N ALA A 22 -19.23 -19.27 -1.82
CA ALA A 22 -19.37 -19.27 -3.26
C ALA A 22 -18.21 -19.98 -4.01
N GLY A 23 -17.17 -20.46 -3.28
CA GLY A 23 -15.99 -21.09 -3.88
C GLY A 23 -15.07 -20.12 -4.63
N LEU A 24 -15.22 -18.82 -4.38
CA LEU A 24 -14.43 -17.75 -5.01
C LEU A 24 -13.14 -17.42 -4.26
N LEU A 25 -13.01 -17.89 -3.01
CA LEU A 25 -11.86 -17.65 -2.16
C LEU A 25 -11.24 -18.98 -1.72
N SER A 26 -9.95 -19.13 -1.96
CA SER A 26 -9.14 -20.25 -1.44
C SER A 26 -7.83 -19.71 -0.87
N ALA A 27 -7.18 -20.49 -0.02
CA ALA A 27 -5.87 -20.18 0.53
C ALA A 27 -4.88 -21.31 0.24
N THR A 28 -3.66 -20.94 -0.09
CA THR A 28 -2.56 -21.85 -0.33
C THR A 28 -1.26 -21.27 0.24
N HIS A 29 -0.27 -22.12 0.47
CA HIS A 29 1.11 -21.74 0.79
C HIS A 29 2.09 -22.11 -0.33
N HIS A 30 1.57 -22.55 -1.47
CA HIS A 30 2.37 -22.91 -2.64
C HIS A 30 2.32 -21.84 -3.71
N TYR A 31 3.46 -21.26 -4.06
CA TYR A 31 3.56 -20.26 -5.13
C TYR A 31 3.17 -20.82 -6.50
N SER A 32 3.29 -22.12 -6.73
CA SER A 32 2.82 -22.76 -7.97
C SER A 32 1.33 -22.51 -8.25
N ASP A 33 0.52 -22.37 -7.23
CA ASP A 33 -0.95 -22.24 -7.38
C ASP A 33 -1.35 -20.84 -7.86
N VAL A 34 -0.43 -19.86 -7.80
CA VAL A 34 -0.64 -18.49 -8.30
C VAL A 34 0.07 -18.24 -9.64
N ALA A 35 0.73 -19.26 -10.19
CA ALA A 35 1.47 -19.13 -11.45
C ALA A 35 0.62 -18.64 -12.63
N ASP A 36 -0.67 -19.01 -12.67
CA ASP A 36 -1.60 -18.63 -13.73
C ASP A 36 -2.46 -17.39 -13.41
N ALA A 37 -2.22 -16.74 -12.26
CA ALA A 37 -2.99 -15.56 -11.88
C ALA A 37 -2.69 -14.36 -12.79
N ASP A 38 -3.71 -13.66 -13.29
CA ASP A 38 -3.57 -12.48 -14.14
C ASP A 38 -3.22 -11.22 -13.34
N LEU A 39 -3.66 -11.16 -12.08
CA LEU A 39 -3.36 -10.10 -11.14
C LEU A 39 -2.81 -10.70 -9.85
N ILE A 40 -1.67 -10.20 -9.41
CA ILE A 40 -1.01 -10.62 -8.17
C ILE A 40 -0.81 -9.39 -7.28
N LEU A 41 -1.37 -9.41 -6.08
CA LEU A 41 -1.17 -8.36 -5.09
C LEU A 41 -0.13 -8.82 -4.06
N VAL A 42 0.96 -8.06 -3.94
CA VAL A 42 2.02 -8.32 -2.98
C VAL A 42 1.83 -7.41 -1.76
N SER A 43 1.48 -8.01 -0.62
CA SER A 43 1.18 -7.33 0.64
C SER A 43 1.99 -7.93 1.79
N VAL A 44 3.29 -8.11 1.59
CA VAL A 44 4.19 -8.63 2.61
C VAL A 44 4.65 -7.51 3.54
N GLN A 45 4.99 -7.89 4.76
CA GLN A 45 5.54 -6.97 5.74
C GLN A 45 6.89 -6.44 5.29
N THR A 46 7.09 -5.12 5.44
CA THR A 46 8.35 -4.43 5.14
C THR A 46 8.69 -3.57 6.34
N ASP A 47 9.42 -4.13 7.28
CA ASP A 47 9.88 -3.47 8.49
C ASP A 47 11.18 -2.68 8.23
N LYS A 48 11.77 -2.18 9.28
CA LYS A 48 13.08 -1.54 9.28
C LYS A 48 14.08 -2.34 10.08
N ASP A 49 15.31 -2.38 9.60
CA ASP A 49 16.49 -2.79 10.35
C ASP A 49 17.43 -1.58 10.48
N GLY A 50 17.55 -1.06 11.70
CA GLY A 50 18.27 0.18 11.94
C GLY A 50 17.66 1.37 11.17
N PHE A 51 18.44 1.96 10.27
CA PHE A 51 18.02 3.08 9.41
C PHE A 51 17.59 2.66 7.99
N GLY A 52 17.66 1.37 7.67
CA GLY A 52 17.27 0.82 6.38
C GLY A 52 16.00 -0.03 6.42
N PRO A 53 15.41 -0.35 5.26
CA PRO A 53 14.31 -1.29 5.20
C PRO A 53 14.81 -2.73 5.39
N ASP A 54 14.08 -3.53 6.17
CA ASP A 54 14.22 -4.99 6.15
C ASP A 54 13.35 -5.56 5.02
N TYR A 55 13.98 -6.02 3.97
CA TYR A 55 13.33 -6.64 2.82
C TYR A 55 13.48 -8.18 2.80
N GLY A 56 13.90 -8.82 3.89
CA GLY A 56 14.00 -10.27 3.97
C GLY A 56 12.72 -10.99 3.53
N PRO A 57 11.56 -10.74 4.17
CA PRO A 57 10.29 -11.34 3.78
C PRO A 57 9.84 -10.99 2.35
N LEU A 58 10.14 -9.76 1.89
CA LEU A 58 9.88 -9.36 0.51
C LEU A 58 10.70 -10.19 -0.47
N PHE A 59 11.99 -10.37 -0.22
CA PHE A 59 12.87 -11.16 -1.10
C PHE A 59 12.43 -12.60 -1.21
N GLU A 60 12.09 -13.24 -0.10
CA GLU A 60 11.56 -14.62 -0.09
C GLU A 60 10.28 -14.72 -0.95
N SER A 61 9.38 -13.76 -0.78
CA SER A 61 8.14 -13.70 -1.57
C SER A 61 8.40 -13.49 -3.06
N LEU A 62 9.34 -12.59 -3.42
CA LEU A 62 9.69 -12.32 -4.81
C LEU A 62 10.35 -13.51 -5.48
N ASP A 63 11.25 -14.24 -4.80
CA ASP A 63 11.91 -15.40 -5.35
C ASP A 63 10.92 -16.54 -5.60
N GLY A 64 10.08 -16.86 -4.60
CA GLY A 64 9.05 -17.89 -4.75
C GLY A 64 8.05 -17.58 -5.87
N LEU A 65 7.65 -16.32 -5.97
CA LEU A 65 6.76 -15.87 -7.05
C LEU A 65 7.45 -15.94 -8.41
N ALA A 66 8.70 -15.48 -8.52
CA ALA A 66 9.44 -15.52 -9.77
C ALA A 66 9.68 -16.94 -10.26
N GLU A 67 10.03 -17.86 -9.36
CA GLU A 67 10.19 -19.29 -9.70
C GLU A 67 8.91 -19.94 -10.24
N ALA A 68 7.75 -19.52 -9.73
CA ALA A 68 6.47 -19.98 -10.26
C ALA A 68 6.17 -19.36 -11.64
N LEU A 69 6.41 -18.06 -11.81
CA LEU A 69 6.09 -17.33 -13.03
C LEU A 69 6.99 -17.66 -14.22
N VAL A 70 8.23 -18.06 -14.00
CA VAL A 70 9.15 -18.52 -15.08
C VAL A 70 8.55 -19.69 -15.89
N LYS A 71 7.68 -20.50 -15.29
CA LYS A 71 7.02 -21.65 -15.93
C LYS A 71 5.79 -21.24 -16.76
N ARG A 72 5.40 -19.99 -16.74
CA ARG A 72 4.23 -19.47 -17.43
C ARG A 72 4.44 -19.49 -18.95
N PRO A 73 3.40 -19.78 -19.75
CA PRO A 73 3.49 -19.68 -21.20
C PRO A 73 3.82 -18.27 -21.65
N ALA A 74 4.68 -18.14 -22.65
CA ALA A 74 5.04 -16.85 -23.23
C ALA A 74 3.80 -16.11 -23.74
N GLY A 75 3.76 -14.80 -23.48
CA GLY A 75 2.65 -13.92 -23.89
C GLY A 75 1.51 -13.79 -22.89
N ASN A 76 1.47 -14.62 -21.84
CA ASN A 76 0.56 -14.43 -20.72
C ASN A 76 1.24 -13.61 -19.62
N ILE A 77 1.09 -12.29 -19.64
CA ILE A 77 1.84 -11.34 -18.82
C ILE A 77 0.99 -10.92 -17.60
N PRO A 78 1.35 -11.35 -16.36
CA PRO A 78 0.63 -10.95 -15.16
C PRO A 78 0.92 -9.49 -14.78
N VAL A 79 -0.06 -8.85 -14.16
CA VAL A 79 0.13 -7.57 -13.47
C VAL A 79 0.41 -7.85 -12.00
N ILE A 80 1.57 -7.43 -11.52
CA ILE A 80 2.00 -7.60 -10.12
C ILE A 80 1.99 -6.25 -9.45
N VAL A 81 1.14 -6.08 -8.43
CA VAL A 81 0.94 -4.80 -7.74
C VAL A 81 1.44 -4.89 -6.30
N PHE A 82 2.36 -4.04 -5.94
CA PHE A 82 2.91 -3.94 -4.61
C PHE A 82 2.06 -2.99 -3.76
N GLU A 83 1.34 -3.54 -2.79
CA GLU A 83 0.59 -2.82 -1.76
C GLU A 83 1.46 -2.50 -0.53
N SER A 84 2.54 -3.25 -0.34
CA SER A 84 3.53 -3.02 0.72
C SER A 84 4.15 -1.64 0.61
N THR A 85 4.57 -1.09 1.75
CA THR A 85 5.34 0.16 1.79
C THR A 85 6.76 -0.12 1.32
N LEU A 86 7.19 0.55 0.26
CA LEU A 86 8.53 0.45 -0.29
C LEU A 86 9.27 1.77 -0.12
N ALA A 87 10.55 1.70 0.19
CA ALA A 87 11.42 2.88 0.17
C ALA A 87 11.55 3.43 -1.26
N PRO A 88 11.73 4.75 -1.44
CA PRO A 88 11.88 5.34 -2.77
C PRO A 88 12.94 4.64 -3.62
N SER A 89 12.61 4.40 -4.88
CA SER A 89 13.39 3.67 -5.90
C SER A 89 13.39 2.15 -5.78
N SER A 90 12.77 1.54 -4.77
CA SER A 90 12.77 0.08 -4.60
C SER A 90 12.15 -0.67 -5.77
N MET A 91 11.10 -0.14 -6.40
CA MET A 91 10.50 -0.77 -7.58
C MET A 91 11.50 -0.93 -8.75
N THR A 92 12.34 0.08 -8.98
CA THR A 92 13.30 0.08 -10.09
C THR A 92 14.60 -0.65 -9.78
N THR A 93 15.03 -0.71 -8.54
CA THR A 93 16.28 -1.33 -8.13
C THR A 93 16.04 -2.70 -7.50
N VAL A 94 15.29 -2.77 -6.42
CA VAL A 94 15.11 -4.01 -5.64
C VAL A 94 14.18 -4.98 -6.35
N VAL A 95 12.95 -4.53 -6.68
CA VAL A 95 11.91 -5.41 -7.21
C VAL A 95 12.23 -5.87 -8.63
N ARG A 96 12.45 -4.91 -9.54
CA ARG A 96 12.75 -5.23 -10.94
C ARG A 96 14.00 -6.11 -11.09
N GLU A 97 15.07 -5.79 -10.34
CA GLU A 97 16.29 -6.57 -10.41
C GLU A 97 16.12 -7.99 -9.85
N ARG A 98 15.26 -8.16 -8.83
CA ARG A 98 15.00 -9.50 -8.29
C ARG A 98 14.31 -10.39 -9.32
N PHE A 99 13.27 -9.92 -10.01
CA PHE A 99 12.64 -10.64 -11.11
C PHE A 99 13.62 -10.92 -12.26
N ALA A 100 14.47 -9.94 -12.61
CA ALA A 100 15.47 -10.10 -13.66
C ALA A 100 16.50 -11.20 -13.37
N ARG A 101 16.87 -11.44 -12.11
CA ARG A 101 17.75 -12.54 -11.70
C ARG A 101 17.16 -13.90 -12.02
N HIS A 102 15.83 -14.03 -12.05
CA HIS A 102 15.13 -15.22 -12.46
C HIS A 102 14.81 -15.25 -13.97
N GLY A 103 15.32 -14.29 -14.74
CA GLY A 103 15.13 -14.21 -16.19
C GLY A 103 13.81 -13.56 -16.63
N LEU A 104 13.02 -13.01 -15.70
CA LEU A 104 11.77 -12.29 -15.98
C LEU A 104 12.05 -10.82 -16.24
N VAL A 105 11.67 -10.35 -17.42
CA VAL A 105 11.89 -8.96 -17.86
C VAL A 105 10.59 -8.17 -17.72
N GLU A 106 10.67 -7.08 -16.96
CA GLU A 106 9.56 -6.15 -16.80
C GLU A 106 9.16 -5.53 -18.15
N GLY A 107 7.86 -5.46 -18.42
CA GLY A 107 7.30 -5.00 -19.70
C GLY A 107 7.17 -6.10 -20.76
N ARG A 108 7.81 -7.27 -20.58
CA ARG A 108 7.76 -8.41 -21.49
C ARG A 108 7.14 -9.65 -20.86
N ASP A 109 7.60 -10.01 -19.66
CA ASP A 109 7.21 -11.24 -18.96
C ASP A 109 6.32 -10.95 -17.76
N VAL A 110 6.47 -9.77 -17.13
CA VAL A 110 5.68 -9.28 -16.00
C VAL A 110 5.44 -7.78 -16.16
N LEU A 111 4.33 -7.28 -15.62
CA LEU A 111 4.06 -5.85 -15.48
C LEU A 111 4.11 -5.50 -13.99
N LEU A 112 5.09 -4.70 -13.59
CA LEU A 112 5.33 -4.33 -12.19
C LEU A 112 4.72 -2.96 -11.88
N GLY A 113 3.81 -2.95 -10.92
CA GLY A 113 3.15 -1.75 -10.43
C GLY A 113 3.16 -1.65 -8.91
N ASN A 114 2.89 -0.47 -8.39
CA ASN A 114 2.71 -0.25 -6.97
C ASN A 114 1.52 0.67 -6.67
N SER A 115 0.84 0.34 -5.60
CA SER A 115 -0.33 1.04 -5.11
C SER A 115 -0.35 0.97 -3.59
N PRO A 116 0.55 1.73 -2.92
CA PRO A 116 0.77 1.57 -1.49
C PRO A 116 -0.50 1.79 -0.69
N ASN A 117 -0.71 0.92 0.30
CA ASN A 117 -1.87 0.98 1.17
C ASN A 117 -1.80 2.21 2.09
N ARG A 118 -2.88 3.00 2.12
CA ARG A 118 -3.01 4.25 2.88
C ARG A 118 -4.15 4.21 3.90
N VAL A 119 -4.84 3.08 4.05
CA VAL A 119 -5.93 2.92 5.01
C VAL A 119 -5.42 2.53 6.39
N MET A 120 -6.19 2.84 7.41
CA MET A 120 -5.92 2.46 8.80
C MET A 120 -6.95 1.44 9.26
N PRO A 121 -6.60 0.53 10.19
CA PRO A 121 -7.53 -0.44 10.78
C PRO A 121 -8.78 0.21 11.39
N GLY A 122 -9.83 -0.60 11.57
CA GLY A 122 -11.07 -0.26 12.27
C GLY A 122 -12.27 0.02 11.36
N ARG A 123 -12.08 0.36 10.08
CA ARG A 123 -13.11 0.55 9.04
C ARG A 123 -12.52 0.24 7.67
N LEU A 124 -11.87 -0.91 7.55
CA LEU A 124 -11.07 -1.25 6.37
C LEU A 124 -11.89 -1.28 5.09
N VAL A 125 -13.01 -2.00 5.09
CA VAL A 125 -13.86 -2.17 3.89
C VAL A 125 -14.34 -0.83 3.36
N GLU A 126 -14.88 0.02 4.23
CA GLU A 126 -15.34 1.36 3.88
C GLU A 126 -14.21 2.25 3.36
N ARG A 127 -13.07 2.26 4.08
CA ARG A 127 -11.94 3.12 3.74
C ARG A 127 -11.28 2.71 2.42
N VAL A 128 -11.16 1.42 2.15
CA VAL A 128 -10.65 0.94 0.85
C VAL A 128 -11.55 1.42 -0.29
N ALA A 129 -12.86 1.38 -0.11
CA ALA A 129 -13.81 1.84 -1.12
C ALA A 129 -13.85 3.36 -1.29
N ALA A 130 -13.73 4.13 -0.21
CA ALA A 130 -13.95 5.57 -0.19
C ALA A 130 -12.69 6.44 -0.31
N SER A 131 -11.50 5.88 -0.02
CA SER A 131 -10.26 6.66 0.00
C SER A 131 -9.61 6.75 -1.38
N ASP A 132 -8.99 7.91 -1.64
CA ASP A 132 -8.12 8.09 -2.80
C ASP A 132 -6.93 7.12 -2.76
N LYS A 133 -6.60 6.56 -3.92
CA LYS A 133 -5.51 5.58 -4.03
C LYS A 133 -4.56 5.95 -5.18
N LEU A 134 -3.27 5.75 -4.95
CA LEU A 134 -2.26 5.90 -6.00
C LEU A 134 -2.19 4.62 -6.82
N VAL A 135 -2.06 4.74 -8.13
CA VAL A 135 -1.81 3.63 -9.03
C VAL A 135 -0.62 3.97 -9.93
N ALA A 136 0.43 3.19 -9.83
CA ALA A 136 1.70 3.45 -10.48
C ALA A 136 2.29 2.17 -11.09
N GLY A 137 3.25 2.33 -11.98
CA GLY A 137 3.93 1.20 -12.60
C GLY A 137 5.21 1.60 -13.30
N LEU A 138 6.05 0.62 -13.59
CA LEU A 138 7.29 0.81 -14.33
C LEU A 138 7.03 0.92 -15.84
N HIS A 139 6.15 0.06 -16.38
CA HIS A 139 5.72 0.17 -17.78
C HIS A 139 4.52 1.13 -17.91
N PRO A 140 4.41 1.94 -18.98
CA PRO A 140 3.33 2.92 -19.16
C PRO A 140 1.91 2.33 -19.13
N LEU A 141 1.73 1.08 -19.53
CA LEU A 141 0.44 0.40 -19.48
C LEU A 141 0.02 -0.04 -18.07
N THR A 142 0.97 -0.27 -17.18
CA THR A 142 0.70 -0.83 -15.85
C THR A 142 -0.27 0.01 -15.03
N PRO A 143 -0.09 1.33 -14.85
CA PRO A 143 -1.04 2.15 -14.09
C PRO A 143 -2.42 2.22 -14.74
N ILE A 144 -2.52 2.04 -16.07
CA ILE A 144 -3.81 2.00 -16.78
C ILE A 144 -4.58 0.72 -16.46
N LEU A 145 -3.88 -0.41 -16.42
CA LEU A 145 -4.49 -1.70 -16.08
C LEU A 145 -4.92 -1.74 -14.61
N ILE A 146 -4.06 -1.28 -13.71
CA ILE A 146 -4.39 -1.20 -12.28
C ILE A 146 -5.59 -0.28 -12.05
N ASP A 147 -5.64 0.89 -12.69
CA ASP A 147 -6.77 1.82 -12.61
C ASP A 147 -8.09 1.13 -13.03
N ARG A 148 -8.09 0.38 -14.12
CA ARG A 148 -9.28 -0.35 -14.58
C ARG A 148 -9.78 -1.38 -13.57
N ILE A 149 -8.87 -2.13 -12.95
CA ILE A 149 -9.20 -3.15 -11.95
C ILE A 149 -9.69 -2.49 -10.66
N TYR A 150 -8.96 -1.48 -10.19
CA TYR A 150 -9.24 -0.87 -8.88
C TYR A 150 -10.52 -0.03 -8.86
N ARG A 151 -11.03 0.42 -10.00
CA ARG A 151 -12.36 1.07 -10.10
C ARG A 151 -13.52 0.19 -9.63
N HIS A 152 -13.36 -1.11 -9.64
CA HIS A 152 -14.35 -2.05 -9.09
C HIS A 152 -14.34 -2.11 -7.57
N ILE A 153 -13.27 -1.63 -6.94
CA ILE A 153 -13.05 -1.66 -5.48
C ILE A 153 -13.17 -0.24 -4.91
N VAL A 154 -12.48 0.74 -5.52
CA VAL A 154 -12.48 2.14 -5.09
C VAL A 154 -13.65 2.85 -5.76
N THR A 155 -14.80 2.84 -5.10
CA THR A 155 -16.06 3.36 -5.67
C THR A 155 -16.35 4.80 -5.27
N GLY A 156 -15.84 5.26 -4.12
CA GLY A 156 -16.04 6.62 -3.61
C GLY A 156 -14.78 7.50 -3.65
N GLY A 157 -13.60 6.89 -3.80
CA GLY A 157 -12.32 7.60 -3.91
C GLY A 157 -11.88 7.83 -5.35
N LYS A 158 -10.80 8.59 -5.52
CA LYS A 158 -10.14 8.82 -6.82
C LYS A 158 -8.90 7.94 -6.97
N LEU A 159 -8.68 7.45 -8.18
CA LEU A 159 -7.45 6.75 -8.56
C LEU A 159 -6.49 7.75 -9.25
N HIS A 160 -5.38 8.01 -8.58
CA HIS A 160 -4.35 8.93 -9.07
C HIS A 160 -3.24 8.16 -9.77
N LYS A 161 -3.22 8.25 -11.10
CA LYS A 161 -2.15 7.63 -11.91
C LYS A 161 -0.87 8.42 -11.80
N THR A 162 0.22 7.73 -11.49
CA THR A 162 1.55 8.34 -11.34
C THR A 162 2.65 7.34 -11.71
N ASN A 163 3.92 7.74 -11.54
CA ASN A 163 5.06 6.83 -11.65
C ASN A 163 5.38 6.16 -10.29
N SER A 164 6.10 5.04 -10.33
CA SER A 164 6.41 4.25 -9.15
C SER A 164 7.17 5.03 -8.08
N LEU A 165 8.17 5.83 -8.47
CA LEU A 165 8.96 6.63 -7.53
C LEU A 165 8.09 7.63 -6.77
N THR A 166 7.17 8.31 -7.48
CA THR A 166 6.23 9.24 -6.84
C THR A 166 5.31 8.51 -5.84
N ALA A 167 4.79 7.33 -6.20
CA ALA A 167 3.92 6.57 -5.30
C ALA A 167 4.66 6.10 -4.03
N GLU A 168 5.90 5.62 -4.16
CA GLU A 168 6.76 5.25 -3.04
C GLU A 168 7.05 6.46 -2.14
N PHE A 169 7.41 7.59 -2.75
CA PHE A 169 7.77 8.81 -2.01
C PHE A 169 6.57 9.40 -1.27
N VAL A 170 5.39 9.48 -1.90
CA VAL A 170 4.16 9.98 -1.25
C VAL A 170 3.84 9.16 0.00
N LYS A 171 3.94 7.82 -0.08
CA LYS A 171 3.66 6.95 1.08
C LYS A 171 4.62 7.19 2.23
N THR A 172 5.91 7.28 1.96
CA THR A 172 6.92 7.52 3.00
C THR A 172 6.84 8.93 3.56
N LEU A 173 6.58 9.93 2.72
CA LEU A 173 6.43 11.33 3.10
C LEU A 173 5.19 11.54 4.00
N GLU A 174 4.05 10.93 3.70
CA GLU A 174 2.85 11.00 4.54
C GLU A 174 3.11 10.48 5.97
N ASN A 175 3.83 9.37 6.08
CA ASN A 175 4.21 8.84 7.38
C ASN A 175 5.15 9.79 8.12
N ALA A 176 6.21 10.24 7.48
CA ALA A 176 7.17 11.18 8.08
C ALA A 176 6.49 12.51 8.50
N TYR A 177 5.63 13.06 7.66
CA TYR A 177 4.88 14.28 7.98
C TYR A 177 3.99 14.10 9.21
N ARG A 178 3.27 12.98 9.29
CA ARG A 178 2.47 12.65 10.46
C ARG A 178 3.31 12.53 11.72
N ASP A 179 4.46 11.85 11.65
CA ASP A 179 5.35 11.64 12.79
C ASP A 179 5.94 12.96 13.29
N VAL A 180 6.32 13.87 12.38
CA VAL A 180 6.79 15.24 12.75
C VAL A 180 5.67 16.01 13.45
N ARG A 181 4.43 15.94 12.97
CA ARG A 181 3.30 16.62 13.63
C ARG A 181 3.03 16.07 15.04
N ILE A 182 3.12 14.77 15.22
CA ILE A 182 2.95 14.13 16.54
C ILE A 182 4.09 14.55 17.47
N ALA A 183 5.33 14.49 17.01
CA ALA A 183 6.49 14.91 17.81
C ALA A 183 6.41 16.38 18.21
N PHE A 184 6.04 17.26 17.27
CA PHE A 184 5.83 18.69 17.56
C PHE A 184 4.73 18.91 18.59
N ALA A 185 3.58 18.23 18.46
CA ALA A 185 2.51 18.34 19.44
C ALA A 185 2.95 17.84 20.84
N ALA A 186 3.73 16.75 20.89
CA ALA A 186 4.26 16.24 22.16
C ALA A 186 5.22 17.22 22.84
N GLU A 187 6.07 17.91 22.09
CA GLU A 187 6.93 18.96 22.65
C GLU A 187 6.12 20.16 23.18
N LEU A 188 5.08 20.56 22.46
CA LEU A 188 4.18 21.63 22.95
C LEU A 188 3.44 21.23 24.22
N VAL A 189 2.98 20.00 24.36
CA VAL A 189 2.36 19.50 25.60
C VAL A 189 3.34 19.61 26.76
N ARG A 190 4.58 19.14 26.59
CA ARG A 190 5.61 19.25 27.64
C ARG A 190 5.88 20.69 28.06
N TYR A 191 5.93 21.61 27.09
CA TYR A 191 6.11 23.02 27.37
C TYR A 191 4.92 23.60 28.16
N CYS A 192 3.70 23.26 27.76
CA CYS A 192 2.47 23.71 28.44
C CYS A 192 2.42 23.20 29.90
N ASP A 193 2.68 21.91 30.10
CA ASP A 193 2.70 21.28 31.42
C ASP A 193 3.75 21.95 32.34
N ALA A 194 4.92 22.31 31.79
CA ALA A 194 5.98 23.00 32.59
C ALA A 194 5.67 24.47 32.94
N ASN A 195 4.67 25.07 32.29
CA ASN A 195 4.33 26.49 32.46
C ASN A 195 2.87 26.73 32.90
N ASP A 196 2.16 25.69 33.36
CA ASP A 196 0.76 25.75 33.78
C ASP A 196 -0.18 26.31 32.66
N ILE A 197 0.09 25.99 31.41
CA ILE A 197 -0.72 26.40 30.26
C ILE A 197 -1.63 25.24 29.85
N ASP A 198 -2.94 25.50 29.64
CA ASP A 198 -3.86 24.54 29.04
C ASP A 198 -3.53 24.36 27.55
N PHE A 199 -2.96 23.20 27.22
CA PHE A 199 -2.61 22.84 25.83
C PHE A 199 -3.82 22.86 24.89
N TYR A 200 -4.99 22.42 25.34
CA TYR A 200 -6.17 22.37 24.48
C TYR A 200 -6.68 23.77 24.16
N ALA A 201 -6.71 24.67 25.14
CA ALA A 201 -7.05 26.07 24.92
C ALA A 201 -6.05 26.78 24.00
N LEU A 202 -4.74 26.50 24.19
CA LEU A 202 -3.69 27.02 23.30
C LEU A 202 -3.89 26.54 21.87
N ARG A 203 -4.07 25.22 21.67
CA ARG A 203 -4.31 24.60 20.35
C ARG A 203 -5.51 25.22 19.64
N ASP A 204 -6.62 25.35 20.35
CA ASP A 204 -7.85 25.88 19.76
C ASP A 204 -7.69 27.35 19.37
N THR A 205 -6.97 28.13 20.16
CA THR A 205 -6.64 29.53 19.84
C THR A 205 -5.75 29.65 18.60
N VAL A 206 -4.73 28.80 18.45
CA VAL A 206 -3.86 28.78 17.26
C VAL A 206 -4.65 28.35 16.02
N ASN A 207 -5.51 27.34 16.14
CA ASN A 207 -6.29 26.82 15.01
C ASN A 207 -7.32 27.83 14.49
N THR A 208 -7.86 28.73 15.30
CA THR A 208 -8.77 29.76 14.83
C THR A 208 -8.17 30.66 13.75
N ARG A 209 -6.88 31.00 13.90
CA ARG A 209 -6.17 31.82 12.91
C ARG A 209 -5.88 31.04 11.62
N LEU A 210 -5.49 29.78 11.76
CA LEU A 210 -5.22 28.93 10.60
C LEU A 210 -6.49 28.66 9.77
N ALA A 211 -7.61 28.36 10.45
CA ALA A 211 -8.90 28.18 9.77
C ALA A 211 -9.40 29.45 9.05
N GLN A 212 -9.07 30.64 9.55
CA GLN A 212 -9.40 31.91 8.89
C GLN A 212 -8.54 32.15 7.64
N ALA A 213 -7.28 31.72 7.65
CA ALA A 213 -6.38 31.83 6.50
C ALA A 213 -6.79 30.89 5.34
N ASP A 214 -7.23 29.67 5.67
CA ASP A 214 -7.69 28.68 4.68
C ASP A 214 -9.05 29.04 4.03
N GLY A 215 -9.87 29.86 4.70
CA GLY A 215 -11.15 30.35 4.18
C GLY A 215 -11.06 31.59 3.28
N ALA A 216 -9.86 32.12 3.07
CA ALA A 216 -9.61 33.33 2.27
C ALA A 216 -9.03 33.05 0.87
N SER A 217 -9.06 31.79 0.42
CA SER A 217 -8.59 31.37 -0.91
C SER A 217 -9.73 30.90 -1.81
#